data_fbe9adc345e960c2d5e5749c96b0474c
#
_entry.id   fbe9adc345e960c2d5e5749c96b0474c
#
_cell.length_a   1.000
_cell.length_b   1.000
_cell.length_c   1.000
_cell.angle_alpha   90.00
_cell.angle_beta   90.00
_cell.angle_gamma   90.00
#
_symmetry.space_group_name_H-M   'P 1'
#
loop_
_entity.id
_entity.type
_entity.pdbx_description
1 polymer ?
#
loop_
_entity_poly.entity_id
_entity_poly.type
_entity_poly.pdbx_seq_one_letter_code
_entity_poly.pdbx_strand_id
1 'polypeptide(L)'
;EIRRERRVELALEGFRYDDLMRWKAGKLLEHEPEGIYFPSLGKFDLTGDGVEDIYLIPSSQDIPAEADKEANSLGKKLVYYRTGTIDDGNATVYLKNGTSGNIQTIRDLGTFMEPKYYYRPIPKHEMDLNPQLGPQLFGWE
;
A
#
# COMPACT_ATOMS: atom_id res chain seq x y z
N GLU A 1 -19.44 -9.27 14.63
CA GLU A 1 -18.62 -9.42 15.85
C GLU A 1 -17.52 -10.48 15.64
N ILE A 2 -17.83 -11.76 15.47
CA ILE A 2 -16.86 -12.87 15.35
C ILE A 2 -15.77 -12.61 14.29
N ARG A 3 -16.14 -12.06 13.11
CA ARG A 3 -15.14 -11.75 12.05
C ARG A 3 -14.18 -10.63 12.45
N ARG A 4 -14.64 -9.69 13.25
CA ARG A 4 -13.83 -8.60 13.78
C ARG A 4 -12.86 -9.13 14.83
N GLU A 5 -13.36 -9.87 15.81
CA GLU A 5 -12.56 -10.49 16.86
C GLU A 5 -11.47 -11.38 16.24
N ARG A 6 -11.83 -12.28 15.34
CA ARG A 6 -10.88 -13.14 14.65
C ARG A 6 -9.78 -12.35 13.91
N ARG A 7 -10.10 -11.20 13.33
CA ARG A 7 -9.11 -10.34 12.68
C ARG A 7 -8.13 -9.72 13.66
N VAL A 8 -8.59 -9.37 14.87
CA VAL A 8 -7.76 -8.78 15.93
C VAL A 8 -6.88 -9.85 16.55
N GLU A 9 -7.47 -10.97 16.96
CA GLU A 9 -6.77 -12.08 17.64
C GLU A 9 -5.70 -12.73 16.76
N LEU A 10 -5.96 -12.89 15.47
CA LEU A 10 -5.05 -13.54 14.53
C LEU A 10 -4.30 -12.53 13.64
N ALA A 11 -4.14 -11.29 14.12
CA ALA A 11 -3.36 -10.28 13.41
C ALA A 11 -1.92 -10.77 13.22
N LEU A 12 -1.41 -10.63 11.98
CA LEU A 12 -0.04 -11.04 11.57
C LEU A 12 0.22 -12.57 11.56
N GLU A 13 -0.79 -13.40 11.82
CA GLU A 13 -0.68 -14.87 11.79
C GLU A 13 -0.82 -15.48 10.39
N GLY A 14 -1.03 -14.66 9.36
CA GLY A 14 -1.17 -15.10 7.97
C GLY A 14 -2.55 -15.65 7.57
N PHE A 15 -3.50 -15.77 8.49
CA PHE A 15 -4.83 -16.36 8.21
C PHE A 15 -5.80 -15.44 7.46
N ARG A 16 -5.49 -14.15 7.33
CA ARG A 16 -6.42 -13.16 6.78
C ARG A 16 -6.90 -13.48 5.38
N TYR A 17 -6.01 -13.92 4.51
CA TYR A 17 -6.35 -14.28 3.13
C TYR A 17 -7.34 -15.44 3.09
N ASP A 18 -7.06 -16.53 3.80
CA ASP A 18 -7.91 -17.71 3.84
C ASP A 18 -9.29 -17.41 4.43
N ASP A 19 -9.37 -16.55 5.43
CA ASP A 19 -10.63 -16.09 6.01
C ASP A 19 -11.45 -15.29 4.99
N LEU A 20 -10.84 -14.38 4.23
CA LEU A 20 -11.52 -13.63 3.19
C LEU A 20 -12.05 -14.54 2.09
N MET A 21 -11.28 -15.55 1.68
CA MET A 21 -11.71 -16.54 0.69
C MET A 21 -12.90 -17.35 1.21
N ARG A 22 -12.80 -17.87 2.44
CA ARG A 22 -13.87 -18.66 3.09
C ARG A 22 -15.16 -17.86 3.26
N TRP A 23 -15.05 -16.57 3.57
CA TRP A 23 -16.20 -15.71 3.79
C TRP A 23 -16.77 -15.09 2.50
N LYS A 24 -16.19 -15.40 1.35
CA LYS A 24 -16.47 -14.75 0.05
C LYS A 24 -16.45 -13.22 0.16
N ALA A 25 -15.40 -12.73 0.77
CA ALA A 25 -15.15 -11.30 1.02
C ALA A 25 -13.85 -10.82 0.34
N GLY A 26 -13.46 -11.45 -0.77
CA GLY A 26 -12.24 -11.17 -1.51
C GLY A 26 -12.16 -9.72 -2.04
N LYS A 27 -13.30 -9.11 -2.32
CA LYS A 27 -13.39 -7.68 -2.68
C LYS A 27 -12.75 -6.73 -1.66
N LEU A 28 -12.61 -7.14 -0.41
CA LEU A 28 -11.88 -6.34 0.60
C LEU A 28 -10.37 -6.25 0.33
N LEU A 29 -9.83 -7.09 -0.56
CA LEU A 29 -8.44 -7.01 -1.00
C LEU A 29 -8.21 -5.86 -2.01
N GLU A 30 -9.26 -5.35 -2.63
CA GLU A 30 -9.18 -4.19 -3.54
C GLU A 30 -9.08 -2.86 -2.79
N HIS A 31 -9.19 -2.88 -1.45
CA HIS A 31 -9.09 -1.65 -0.66
C HIS A 31 -7.62 -1.23 -0.56
N GLU A 32 -7.31 -0.07 -1.15
CA GLU A 32 -5.98 0.53 -1.08
C GLU A 32 -5.65 0.90 0.37
N PRO A 33 -4.50 0.45 0.91
CA PRO A 33 -4.08 0.87 2.23
C PRO A 33 -3.72 2.37 2.20
N GLU A 34 -4.38 3.13 3.03
CA GLU A 34 -4.12 4.57 3.19
C GLU A 34 -3.02 4.78 4.22
N GLY A 35 -1.92 5.42 3.79
CA GLY A 35 -0.85 5.86 4.67
C GLY A 35 -1.16 7.21 5.33
N ILE A 36 -0.15 7.84 5.90
CA ILE A 36 -0.26 9.17 6.51
C ILE A 36 -0.76 10.17 5.46
N TYR A 37 -1.69 11.02 5.86
CA TYR A 37 -2.23 12.08 5.02
C TYR A 37 -1.44 13.38 5.18
N PHE A 38 -1.02 13.96 4.06
CA PHE A 38 -0.39 15.28 4.00
C PHE A 38 -1.27 16.24 3.21
N PRO A 39 -1.73 17.35 3.81
CA PRO A 39 -2.63 18.32 3.14
C PRO A 39 -1.92 19.12 2.04
N SER A 40 -0.61 19.29 2.15
CA SER A 40 0.22 20.09 1.22
C SER A 40 1.69 19.72 1.35
N LEU A 41 2.53 20.35 0.55
CA LEU A 41 3.97 20.38 0.79
C LEU A 41 4.29 21.29 1.98
N GLY A 42 5.46 21.11 2.59
CA GLY A 42 5.90 21.91 3.72
C GLY A 42 6.49 21.09 4.87
N LYS A 43 6.57 21.71 6.02
CA LYS A 43 7.14 21.11 7.24
C LYS A 43 6.05 20.43 8.05
N PHE A 44 6.38 19.28 8.62
CA PHE A 44 5.43 18.49 9.43
C PHE A 44 6.13 17.92 10.65
N ASP A 45 5.37 17.91 11.74
CA ASP A 45 5.65 17.18 12.97
C ASP A 45 5.02 15.77 12.83
N LEU A 46 5.85 14.74 12.77
CA LEU A 46 5.39 13.35 12.70
C LEU A 46 5.31 12.68 14.06
N THR A 47 6.04 13.19 15.04
CA THR A 47 6.12 12.61 16.39
C THR A 47 5.01 13.14 17.30
N GLY A 48 4.40 14.28 16.95
CA GLY A 48 3.36 14.92 17.75
C GLY A 48 3.87 15.68 18.97
N ASP A 49 5.17 16.03 18.96
CA ASP A 49 5.81 16.76 20.06
C ASP A 49 5.76 18.29 19.89
N GLY A 50 5.16 18.76 18.79
CA GLY A 50 5.04 20.19 18.47
C GLY A 50 6.26 20.77 17.76
N VAL A 51 7.21 19.91 17.33
CA VAL A 51 8.42 20.32 16.61
C VAL A 51 8.46 19.63 15.25
N GLU A 52 8.77 20.38 14.20
CA GLU A 52 8.85 19.80 12.86
C GLU A 52 10.02 18.82 12.75
N ASP A 53 9.74 17.64 12.15
CA ASP A 53 10.72 16.58 11.89
C ASP A 53 11.16 16.53 10.43
N ILE A 54 10.20 16.77 9.52
CA ILE A 54 10.40 16.59 8.10
C ILE A 54 10.02 17.83 7.29
N TYR A 55 10.57 17.89 6.08
CA TYR A 55 10.19 18.88 5.08
C TYR A 55 9.90 18.18 3.75
N LEU A 56 8.65 18.26 3.29
CA LEU A 56 8.20 17.77 2.01
C LEU A 56 8.40 18.84 0.95
N ILE A 57 9.21 18.53 -0.07
CA ILE A 57 9.48 19.40 -1.22
C ILE A 57 9.01 18.71 -2.51
N PRO A 58 8.72 19.47 -3.59
CA PRO A 58 8.37 18.86 -4.88
C PRO A 58 9.55 18.04 -5.44
N SER A 59 9.25 16.99 -6.20
CA SER A 59 10.25 16.13 -6.82
C SER A 59 11.19 16.84 -7.78
N SER A 60 10.76 17.97 -8.34
CA SER A 60 11.55 18.84 -9.21
C SER A 60 12.62 19.67 -8.49
N GLN A 61 12.57 19.73 -7.16
CA GLN A 61 13.52 20.48 -6.34
C GLN A 61 14.60 19.55 -5.79
N ASP A 62 15.84 20.01 -5.84
CA ASP A 62 16.93 19.28 -5.20
C ASP A 62 16.93 19.43 -3.69
N ILE A 63 17.30 18.36 -3.01
CA ILE A 63 17.50 18.39 -1.56
C ILE A 63 18.77 19.21 -1.28
N PRO A 64 18.69 20.25 -0.42
CA PRO A 64 19.85 21.05 -0.09
C PRO A 64 20.96 20.25 0.59
N ALA A 65 22.20 20.72 0.49
CA ALA A 65 23.32 20.13 1.22
C ALA A 65 23.06 20.17 2.73
N GLU A 66 23.67 19.27 3.48
CA GLU A 66 23.39 19.14 4.93
C GLU A 66 23.59 20.43 5.71
N ALA A 67 24.58 21.25 5.30
CA ALA A 67 24.84 22.57 5.93
C ALA A 67 23.67 23.55 5.73
N ASP A 68 23.02 23.49 4.55
CA ASP A 68 21.98 24.43 4.11
C ASP A 68 20.56 24.01 4.47
N LYS A 69 20.39 22.82 5.02
CA LYS A 69 19.09 22.35 5.49
C LYS A 69 18.58 23.20 6.65
N GLU A 70 17.31 23.50 6.65
CA GLU A 70 16.68 24.19 7.75
C GLU A 70 16.71 23.34 9.02
N ALA A 71 16.83 24.01 10.15
CA ALA A 71 16.73 23.40 11.48
C ALA A 71 15.39 23.74 12.13
N ASN A 72 14.88 22.81 12.92
CA ASN A 72 13.70 23.03 13.74
C ASN A 72 14.01 23.89 14.98
N SER A 73 13.01 24.16 15.82
CA SER A 73 13.14 24.99 17.02
C SER A 73 14.15 24.47 18.05
N LEU A 74 14.48 23.16 17.98
CA LEU A 74 15.51 22.53 18.83
C LEU A 74 16.91 22.52 18.19
N GLY A 75 17.08 23.15 17.03
CA GLY A 75 18.35 23.18 16.30
C GLY A 75 18.69 21.90 15.53
N LYS A 76 17.79 20.93 15.47
CA LYS A 76 17.95 19.70 14.70
C LYS A 76 17.58 19.96 13.23
N LYS A 77 18.41 19.51 12.30
CA LYS A 77 18.15 19.61 10.86
C LYS A 77 16.93 18.77 10.45
N LEU A 78 16.04 19.38 9.65
CA LEU A 78 14.87 18.69 9.10
C LEU A 78 15.30 17.61 8.09
N VAL A 79 14.53 16.52 8.05
CA VAL A 79 14.71 15.49 7.02
C VAL A 79 13.89 15.87 5.79
N TYR A 80 14.56 16.02 4.65
CA TYR A 80 13.92 16.42 3.40
C TYR A 80 13.50 15.20 2.58
N TYR A 81 12.27 15.23 2.08
CA TYR A 81 11.73 14.24 1.17
C TYR A 81 11.18 14.89 -0.09
N ARG A 82 11.59 14.39 -1.26
CA ARG A 82 11.01 14.76 -2.55
C ARG A 82 9.71 14.01 -2.74
N THR A 83 8.62 14.75 -2.97
CA THR A 83 7.29 14.16 -3.15
C THR A 83 6.86 14.23 -4.61
N GLY A 84 6.12 13.22 -5.03
CA GLY A 84 5.55 13.12 -6.36
C GLY A 84 4.48 12.03 -6.39
N THR A 85 3.96 11.72 -7.56
CA THR A 85 3.11 10.54 -7.76
C THR A 85 3.97 9.27 -7.80
N ILE A 86 3.34 8.11 -7.68
CA ILE A 86 4.05 6.81 -7.72
C ILE A 86 4.78 6.54 -9.05
N ASP A 87 4.45 7.30 -10.10
CA ASP A 87 5.11 7.22 -11.40
C ASP A 87 6.28 8.20 -11.56
N ASP A 88 6.50 9.05 -10.56
CA ASP A 88 7.57 10.05 -10.58
C ASP A 88 8.89 9.43 -10.10
N GLY A 89 9.81 9.16 -11.03
CA GLY A 89 11.12 8.57 -10.75
C GLY A 89 12.06 9.43 -9.88
N ASN A 90 11.75 10.72 -9.70
CA ASN A 90 12.54 11.63 -8.86
C ASN A 90 12.01 11.73 -7.42
N ALA A 91 10.80 11.25 -7.17
CA ALA A 91 10.19 11.26 -5.85
C ALA A 91 10.78 10.17 -4.96
N THR A 92 10.87 10.46 -3.66
CA THR A 92 11.24 9.50 -2.62
C THR A 92 10.04 9.14 -1.73
N VAL A 93 9.02 9.98 -1.73
CA VAL A 93 7.74 9.74 -1.06
C VAL A 93 6.62 9.97 -2.07
N TYR A 94 5.76 8.99 -2.24
CA TYR A 94 4.66 9.06 -3.20
C TYR A 94 3.37 9.47 -2.49
N LEU A 95 2.83 10.60 -2.93
CA LEU A 95 1.53 11.11 -2.47
C LEU A 95 0.49 10.91 -3.58
N LYS A 96 -0.72 10.60 -3.20
CA LYS A 96 -1.81 10.28 -4.13
C LYS A 96 -2.01 11.33 -5.22
N ASN A 97 -1.85 12.62 -4.88
CA ASN A 97 -1.96 13.75 -5.81
C ASN A 97 -0.58 14.38 -6.15
N GLY A 98 0.52 13.72 -5.80
CA GLY A 98 1.89 14.22 -6.02
C GLY A 98 2.36 15.25 -4.98
N THR A 99 1.55 16.25 -4.66
CA THR A 99 1.85 17.33 -3.70
C THR A 99 0.98 17.31 -2.45
N SER A 100 0.01 16.40 -2.39
CA SER A 100 -0.92 16.24 -1.27
C SER A 100 -1.56 14.87 -1.30
N GLY A 101 -2.26 14.50 -0.24
CA GLY A 101 -2.99 13.24 -0.10
C GLY A 101 -2.28 12.23 0.80
N ASN A 102 -2.79 11.02 0.80
CA ASN A 102 -2.21 9.91 1.55
C ASN A 102 -0.93 9.40 0.89
N ILE A 103 0.00 8.89 1.69
CA ILE A 103 1.15 8.15 1.16
C ILE A 103 0.62 6.93 0.40
N GLN A 104 1.06 6.78 -0.84
CA GLN A 104 0.73 5.67 -1.73
C GLN A 104 1.92 4.72 -1.82
N THR A 105 1.71 3.43 -1.57
CA THR A 105 2.77 2.40 -1.62
C THR A 105 2.56 1.41 -2.74
N ILE A 106 1.37 1.37 -3.32
CA ILE A 106 0.97 0.42 -4.35
C ILE A 106 0.35 1.19 -5.51
N ARG A 107 0.79 0.92 -6.74
CA ARG A 107 0.27 1.56 -7.95
C ARG A 107 -1.14 1.09 -8.30
N ASP A 108 -1.34 -0.20 -8.27
CA ASP A 108 -2.60 -0.86 -8.58
C ASP A 108 -2.70 -2.18 -7.82
N LEU A 109 -3.77 -2.36 -7.09
CA LEU A 109 -4.06 -3.61 -6.38
C LEU A 109 -4.67 -4.67 -7.28
N GLY A 110 -5.06 -4.30 -8.51
CA GLY A 110 -5.80 -5.15 -9.41
C GLY A 110 -7.23 -5.39 -8.95
N THR A 111 -8.00 -6.09 -9.78
CA THR A 111 -9.41 -6.39 -9.53
C THR A 111 -9.57 -7.82 -9.05
N PHE A 112 -10.29 -8.03 -7.96
CA PHE A 112 -10.65 -9.36 -7.49
C PHE A 112 -11.83 -9.90 -8.30
N MET A 113 -11.56 -10.84 -9.21
CA MET A 113 -12.59 -11.41 -10.08
C MET A 113 -13.39 -12.49 -9.34
N GLU A 114 -14.65 -12.17 -9.02
CA GLU A 114 -15.61 -13.14 -8.47
C GLU A 114 -16.36 -13.87 -9.59
N PRO A 115 -16.63 -15.18 -9.43
CA PRO A 115 -16.23 -16.06 -8.32
C PRO A 115 -14.86 -16.74 -8.54
N LYS A 116 -14.15 -16.42 -9.62
CA LYS A 116 -12.92 -17.11 -10.08
C LYS A 116 -11.89 -17.25 -8.95
N TYR A 117 -11.55 -16.16 -8.29
CA TYR A 117 -10.44 -16.13 -7.31
C TYR A 117 -10.76 -16.78 -5.96
N TYR A 118 -12.01 -17.19 -5.73
CA TYR A 118 -12.35 -18.03 -4.57
C TYR A 118 -11.98 -19.49 -4.74
N TYR A 119 -11.60 -19.90 -5.94
CA TYR A 119 -11.27 -21.29 -6.28
C TYR A 119 -9.84 -21.34 -6.80
N ARG A 120 -9.14 -22.40 -6.45
CA ARG A 120 -7.82 -22.67 -7.01
C ARG A 120 -7.96 -23.46 -8.29
N PRO A 121 -7.15 -23.21 -9.32
CA PRO A 121 -7.14 -24.04 -10.52
C PRO A 121 -6.65 -25.45 -10.18
N ILE A 122 -7.12 -26.43 -10.95
CA ILE A 122 -6.54 -27.77 -10.94
C ILE A 122 -5.15 -27.66 -11.57
N PRO A 123 -4.09 -28.20 -10.94
CA PRO A 123 -2.77 -28.18 -11.54
C PRO A 123 -2.77 -28.82 -12.94
N LYS A 124 -2.09 -28.20 -13.90
CA LYS A 124 -2.06 -28.67 -15.29
C LYS A 124 -1.61 -30.12 -15.38
N HIS A 125 -0.60 -30.51 -14.62
CA HIS A 125 -0.12 -31.90 -14.58
C HIS A 125 -1.22 -32.90 -14.24
N GLU A 126 -2.12 -32.59 -13.31
CA GLU A 126 -3.23 -33.47 -12.96
C GLU A 126 -4.26 -33.61 -14.12
N MET A 127 -4.48 -32.51 -14.83
CA MET A 127 -5.37 -32.50 -15.99
C MET A 127 -4.77 -33.28 -17.15
N ASP A 128 -3.46 -33.24 -17.37
CA ASP A 128 -2.75 -34.01 -18.40
C ASP A 128 -2.81 -35.52 -18.11
N LEU A 129 -2.75 -35.90 -16.82
CA LEU A 129 -2.87 -37.30 -16.40
C LEU A 129 -4.31 -37.82 -16.46
N ASN A 130 -5.29 -36.99 -16.23
CA ASN A 130 -6.70 -37.35 -16.24
C ASN A 130 -7.53 -36.31 -17.00
N PRO A 131 -7.71 -36.49 -18.33
CA PRO A 131 -8.51 -35.59 -19.17
C PRO A 131 -9.97 -35.39 -18.73
N GLN A 132 -10.50 -36.28 -17.89
CA GLN A 132 -11.86 -36.13 -17.35
C GLN A 132 -12.00 -35.04 -16.29
N LEU A 133 -10.90 -34.48 -15.76
CA LEU A 133 -10.89 -33.37 -14.86
C LEU A 133 -11.15 -32.01 -15.53
N GLY A 134 -11.07 -31.93 -16.85
CA GLY A 134 -11.30 -30.68 -17.60
C GLY A 134 -12.74 -30.52 -18.11
N PRO A 135 -13.10 -29.35 -18.65
CA PRO A 135 -12.33 -28.11 -18.60
C PRO A 135 -12.34 -27.43 -17.23
N GLN A 136 -11.33 -26.60 -16.96
CA GLN A 136 -11.28 -25.83 -15.73
C GLN A 136 -12.45 -24.84 -15.63
N LEU A 137 -13.01 -24.69 -14.43
CA LEU A 137 -14.03 -23.70 -14.16
C LEU A 137 -13.45 -22.27 -14.20
N PHE A 138 -14.30 -21.29 -14.49
CA PHE A 138 -14.00 -19.84 -14.44
C PHE A 138 -12.84 -19.39 -15.34
N GLY A 139 -12.51 -20.12 -16.41
CA GLY A 139 -11.48 -19.73 -17.38
C GLY A 139 -10.05 -19.72 -16.80
N TRP A 140 -9.74 -20.61 -15.90
CA TRP A 140 -8.35 -20.95 -15.58
C TRP A 140 -7.73 -21.72 -16.76
N GLU A 141 -6.53 -21.32 -17.20
CA GLU A 141 -5.77 -21.98 -18.27
C GLU A 141 -4.62 -22.80 -17.70
#